data_ff5ba045b00d6e1f84351217f43d3236
#
_entry.id   ff5ba045b00d6e1f84351217f43d3236
#
_cell.length_a   1.000
_cell.length_b   1.000
_cell.length_c   1.000
_cell.angle_alpha   90.00
_cell.angle_beta   90.00
_cell.angle_gamma   90.00
#
_symmetry.space_group_name_H-M   'P 1'
#
loop_
_entity.id
_entity.type
_entity.pdbx_description
1 polymer ?
#
loop_
_entity_poly.entity_id
_entity_poly.type
_entity_poly.pdbx_seq_one_letter_code
_entity_poly.pdbx_strand_id
1 'polypeptide(L)'
;MNGVKIGQFCEFTGFSEQAVRYYEEMGLLHPDRRPGSKYRYYTGYDLISLMQLRQVQCLTVPLKELAGASNRLDTMDALLERRRQALEAELEALEERIERIKTLQRRLRHPVGAVACQTISPIYRLMLSDPAVLSHPNTPGILRSWLEIMPFSHFTVIIPQAQLADPGVQVYRPAWGIGVIQRYLGHLKASPAEPAALYPRTRCLGAHILVDDPLRIRREELSPFFNYLAAHEQLFSGDMYGLLMYTSPGGQDKSLLALHVEATLG
;
A
#
# COMPACT_ATOMS: atom_id res chain seq x y z
N MET A 1 -30.10 -35.08 26.75
CA MET A 1 -31.03 -34.86 25.62
C MET A 1 -31.15 -36.15 24.88
N ASN A 2 -32.35 -36.76 24.81
CA ASN A 2 -32.54 -37.87 23.90
C ASN A 2 -32.25 -37.38 22.49
N GLY A 3 -31.36 -38.07 21.75
CA GLY A 3 -30.90 -37.63 20.44
C GLY A 3 -32.06 -37.31 19.48
N VAL A 4 -31.96 -36.21 18.75
CA VAL A 4 -32.96 -35.72 17.79
C VAL A 4 -32.49 -35.99 16.34
N LYS A 5 -33.43 -36.08 15.40
CA LYS A 5 -33.10 -36.25 13.96
C LYS A 5 -32.53 -34.95 13.40
N ILE A 6 -31.82 -34.99 12.27
CA ILE A 6 -31.15 -33.87 11.62
C ILE A 6 -32.09 -32.67 11.41
N GLY A 7 -33.31 -32.86 10.96
CA GLY A 7 -34.26 -31.75 10.73
C GLY A 7 -34.55 -30.96 12.00
N GLN A 8 -34.85 -31.65 13.14
CA GLN A 8 -35.06 -31.01 14.43
C GLN A 8 -33.77 -30.36 14.96
N PHE A 9 -32.61 -30.99 14.75
CA PHE A 9 -31.32 -30.41 15.15
C PHE A 9 -31.03 -29.11 14.40
N CYS A 10 -31.31 -29.09 13.10
CA CYS A 10 -31.19 -27.89 12.27
C CYS A 10 -32.17 -26.77 12.68
N GLU A 11 -33.42 -27.14 13.00
CA GLU A 11 -34.43 -26.19 13.49
C GLU A 11 -34.00 -25.50 14.79
N PHE A 12 -33.42 -26.26 15.75
CA PHE A 12 -32.95 -25.72 17.04
C PHE A 12 -31.67 -24.89 16.92
N THR A 13 -30.78 -25.26 16.00
CA THR A 13 -29.44 -24.66 15.90
C THR A 13 -29.35 -23.54 14.85
N GLY A 14 -30.31 -23.48 13.91
CA GLY A 14 -30.29 -22.55 12.78
C GLY A 14 -29.30 -22.91 11.69
N PHE A 15 -28.66 -24.10 11.75
CA PHE A 15 -27.76 -24.57 10.68
C PHE A 15 -28.53 -25.31 9.59
N SER A 16 -28.05 -25.23 8.35
CA SER A 16 -28.59 -26.06 7.26
C SER A 16 -28.17 -27.50 7.41
N GLU A 17 -28.99 -28.46 6.91
CA GLU A 17 -28.63 -29.85 6.91
C GLU A 17 -27.31 -30.11 6.16
N GLN A 18 -27.04 -29.37 5.10
CA GLN A 18 -25.80 -29.47 4.35
C GLN A 18 -24.58 -29.09 5.21
N ALA A 19 -24.67 -28.01 6.02
CA ALA A 19 -23.60 -27.59 6.93
C ALA A 19 -23.36 -28.66 8.01
N VAL A 20 -24.44 -29.21 8.62
CA VAL A 20 -24.34 -30.25 9.64
C VAL A 20 -23.70 -31.52 9.08
N ARG A 21 -24.07 -31.97 7.87
CA ARG A 21 -23.45 -33.11 7.18
C ARG A 21 -21.97 -32.85 6.89
N TYR A 22 -21.63 -31.66 6.44
CA TYR A 22 -20.24 -31.30 6.20
C TYR A 22 -19.38 -31.36 7.46
N TYR A 23 -19.90 -30.88 8.61
CA TYR A 23 -19.21 -31.02 9.89
C TYR A 23 -19.04 -32.46 10.36
N GLU A 24 -20.02 -33.32 10.07
CA GLU A 24 -19.91 -34.74 10.31
C GLU A 24 -18.82 -35.39 9.44
N GLU A 25 -18.78 -35.06 8.15
CA GLU A 25 -17.74 -35.52 7.22
C GLU A 25 -16.33 -35.08 7.64
N MET A 26 -16.22 -33.87 8.22
CA MET A 26 -14.97 -33.33 8.77
C MET A 26 -14.60 -33.95 10.14
N GLY A 27 -15.43 -34.82 10.71
CA GLY A 27 -15.22 -35.44 12.02
C GLY A 27 -15.38 -34.44 13.19
N LEU A 28 -16.12 -33.37 12.99
CA LEU A 28 -16.40 -32.35 14.00
C LEU A 28 -17.72 -32.62 14.76
N LEU A 29 -18.61 -33.41 14.19
CA LEU A 29 -19.83 -33.92 14.81
C LEU A 29 -19.85 -35.44 14.72
N HIS A 30 -20.38 -36.09 15.77
CA HIS A 30 -20.41 -37.56 15.90
C HIS A 30 -21.80 -38.07 16.30
N PRO A 31 -22.81 -37.95 15.40
CA PRO A 31 -24.17 -38.38 15.71
C PRO A 31 -24.24 -39.88 15.95
N ASP A 32 -25.09 -40.26 16.90
CA ASP A 32 -25.34 -41.64 17.22
C ASP A 32 -26.13 -42.37 16.11
N ARG A 33 -25.81 -43.64 15.89
CA ARG A 33 -26.61 -44.57 15.07
C ARG A 33 -27.23 -45.63 15.95
N ARG A 34 -28.54 -45.63 16.03
CA ARG A 34 -29.26 -46.65 16.81
C ARG A 34 -29.32 -47.99 16.04
N PRO A 35 -29.15 -49.13 16.71
CA PRO A 35 -29.33 -50.44 16.10
C PRO A 35 -30.72 -50.56 15.42
N GLY A 36 -30.74 -50.98 14.14
CA GLY A 36 -31.99 -51.10 13.38
C GLY A 36 -32.56 -49.79 12.78
N SER A 37 -31.91 -48.62 13.00
CA SER A 37 -32.34 -47.36 12.42
C SER A 37 -31.37 -46.87 11.36
N LYS A 38 -31.91 -46.40 10.21
CA LYS A 38 -31.13 -45.72 9.16
C LYS A 38 -30.89 -44.22 9.48
N TYR A 39 -31.48 -43.71 10.57
CA TYR A 39 -31.42 -42.31 10.91
C TYR A 39 -30.28 -42.01 11.87
N ARG A 40 -29.67 -40.83 11.68
CA ARG A 40 -28.69 -40.22 12.60
C ARG A 40 -29.41 -39.48 13.70
N TYR A 41 -28.91 -39.60 14.93
CA TYR A 41 -29.46 -38.94 16.11
C TYR A 41 -28.39 -38.05 16.73
N TYR A 42 -28.64 -36.76 16.73
CA TYR A 42 -27.77 -35.74 17.30
C TYR A 42 -28.08 -35.51 18.76
N THR A 43 -27.07 -35.49 19.59
CA THR A 43 -27.17 -35.45 21.06
C THR A 43 -26.80 -34.09 21.61
N GLY A 44 -26.82 -33.94 22.95
CA GLY A 44 -26.30 -32.75 23.61
C GLY A 44 -24.80 -32.53 23.36
N TYR A 45 -24.02 -33.57 23.14
CA TYR A 45 -22.60 -33.48 22.81
C TYR A 45 -22.40 -32.86 21.44
N ASP A 46 -23.21 -33.22 20.45
CA ASP A 46 -23.15 -32.60 19.12
C ASP A 46 -23.52 -31.13 19.17
N LEU A 47 -24.46 -30.73 20.05
CA LEU A 47 -24.79 -29.32 20.27
C LEU A 47 -23.61 -28.54 20.88
N ILE A 48 -22.95 -29.13 21.90
CA ILE A 48 -21.76 -28.51 22.51
C ILE A 48 -20.66 -28.35 21.46
N SER A 49 -20.37 -29.40 20.67
CA SER A 49 -19.40 -29.35 19.57
C SER A 49 -19.73 -28.25 18.57
N LEU A 50 -21.00 -28.12 18.17
CA LEU A 50 -21.47 -27.10 17.25
C LEU A 50 -21.30 -25.69 17.81
N MET A 51 -21.57 -25.49 19.11
CA MET A 51 -21.34 -24.21 19.77
C MET A 51 -19.86 -23.82 19.79
N GLN A 52 -18.98 -24.76 20.10
CA GLN A 52 -17.51 -24.57 20.05
C GLN A 52 -17.04 -24.22 18.64
N LEU A 53 -17.51 -24.94 17.63
CA LEU A 53 -17.24 -24.65 16.24
C LEU A 53 -17.62 -23.22 15.87
N ARG A 54 -18.81 -22.78 16.28
CA ARG A 54 -19.27 -21.43 15.99
C ARG A 54 -18.41 -20.33 16.68
N GLN A 55 -17.99 -20.58 17.92
CA GLN A 55 -17.06 -19.67 18.63
C GLN A 55 -15.75 -19.47 17.86
N VAL A 56 -15.19 -20.53 17.31
CA VAL A 56 -13.91 -20.44 16.60
C VAL A 56 -14.06 -19.96 15.16
N GLN A 57 -15.18 -20.28 14.50
CA GLN A 57 -15.48 -19.78 13.17
C GLN A 57 -15.60 -18.24 13.11
N CYS A 58 -16.16 -17.60 14.14
CA CYS A 58 -16.24 -16.13 14.18
C CYS A 58 -14.85 -15.46 14.23
N LEU A 59 -13.80 -16.22 14.56
CA LEU A 59 -12.41 -15.78 14.52
C LEU A 59 -11.75 -16.01 13.14
N THR A 60 -12.56 -16.43 12.13
CA THR A 60 -12.08 -16.70 10.76
C THR A 60 -10.99 -17.79 10.67
N VAL A 61 -11.02 -18.76 11.59
CA VAL A 61 -10.15 -19.93 11.55
C VAL A 61 -10.70 -20.94 10.53
N PRO A 62 -9.87 -21.45 9.60
CA PRO A 62 -10.31 -22.44 8.64
C PRO A 62 -10.78 -23.75 9.30
N LEU A 63 -11.92 -24.30 8.87
CA LEU A 63 -12.50 -25.51 9.42
C LEU A 63 -11.55 -26.73 9.41
N LYS A 64 -10.70 -26.83 8.38
CA LYS A 64 -9.70 -27.89 8.29
C LYS A 64 -8.67 -27.86 9.41
N GLU A 65 -8.23 -26.64 9.79
CA GLU A 65 -7.30 -26.46 10.91
C GLU A 65 -7.99 -26.77 12.23
N LEU A 66 -9.25 -26.41 12.35
CA LEU A 66 -10.07 -26.69 13.52
C LEU A 66 -10.26 -28.22 13.73
N ALA A 67 -10.57 -28.96 12.67
CA ALA A 67 -10.70 -30.41 12.73
C ALA A 67 -9.41 -31.11 13.21
N GLY A 68 -8.26 -30.58 12.81
CA GLY A 68 -6.94 -31.08 13.26
C GLY A 68 -6.60 -30.73 14.71
N ALA A 69 -7.16 -29.65 15.25
CA ALA A 69 -6.85 -29.13 16.60
C ALA A 69 -7.89 -29.52 17.67
N SER A 70 -9.07 -30.02 17.28
CA SER A 70 -10.25 -30.16 18.15
C SER A 70 -10.10 -31.15 19.32
N ASN A 71 -9.09 -32.00 19.29
CA ASN A 71 -8.94 -33.08 20.29
C ASN A 71 -7.97 -32.78 21.44
N ARG A 72 -7.27 -31.62 21.43
CA ARG A 72 -6.27 -31.28 22.45
C ARG A 72 -6.26 -29.80 22.72
N LEU A 73 -6.29 -29.41 24.00
CA LEU A 73 -6.30 -28.01 24.43
C LEU A 73 -5.04 -27.24 23.99
N ASP A 74 -3.88 -27.87 24.09
CA ASP A 74 -2.60 -27.28 23.67
C ASP A 74 -2.53 -26.98 22.16
N THR A 75 -3.11 -27.86 21.33
CA THR A 75 -3.18 -27.64 19.88
C THR A 75 -4.19 -26.53 19.52
N MET A 76 -5.28 -26.43 20.27
CA MET A 76 -6.25 -25.35 20.10
C MET A 76 -5.66 -24.00 20.51
N ASP A 77 -4.97 -23.94 21.65
CA ASP A 77 -4.28 -22.71 22.10
C ASP A 77 -3.25 -22.24 21.07
N ALA A 78 -2.40 -23.15 20.58
CA ALA A 78 -1.43 -22.83 19.55
C ALA A 78 -2.07 -22.36 18.21
N LEU A 79 -3.24 -22.88 17.86
CA LEU A 79 -4.01 -22.43 16.69
C LEU A 79 -4.54 -21.01 16.88
N LEU A 80 -5.13 -20.73 18.05
CA LEU A 80 -5.65 -19.41 18.37
C LEU A 80 -4.53 -18.37 18.45
N GLU A 81 -3.39 -18.72 19.04
CA GLU A 81 -2.22 -17.85 19.12
C GLU A 81 -1.68 -17.48 17.71
N ARG A 82 -1.53 -18.46 16.83
CA ARG A 82 -1.14 -18.21 15.42
C ARG A 82 -2.14 -17.28 14.72
N ARG A 83 -3.45 -17.47 14.96
CA ARG A 83 -4.48 -16.61 14.36
C ARG A 83 -4.43 -15.20 14.90
N ARG A 84 -4.22 -15.05 16.21
CA ARG A 84 -4.03 -13.74 16.85
C ARG A 84 -2.85 -12.99 16.23
N GLN A 85 -1.69 -13.65 16.11
CA GLN A 85 -0.49 -13.05 15.50
C GLN A 85 -0.72 -12.65 14.03
N ALA A 86 -1.43 -13.48 13.26
CA ALA A 86 -1.77 -13.15 11.88
C ALA A 86 -2.70 -11.92 11.77
N LEU A 87 -3.67 -11.80 12.67
CA LEU A 87 -4.58 -10.64 12.70
C LEU A 87 -3.86 -9.36 13.18
N GLU A 88 -2.94 -9.47 14.12
CA GLU A 88 -2.11 -8.33 14.56
C GLU A 88 -1.22 -7.81 13.43
N ALA A 89 -0.58 -8.71 12.68
CA ALA A 89 0.20 -8.33 11.50
C ALA A 89 -0.67 -7.71 10.39
N GLU A 90 -1.89 -8.21 10.18
CA GLU A 90 -2.84 -7.63 9.25
C GLU A 90 -3.30 -6.23 9.69
N LEU A 91 -3.55 -6.04 11.00
CA LEU A 91 -3.90 -4.74 11.58
C LEU A 91 -2.78 -3.72 11.36
N GLU A 92 -1.53 -4.07 11.68
CA GLU A 92 -0.37 -3.20 11.46
C GLU A 92 -0.25 -2.77 9.98
N ALA A 93 -0.41 -3.73 9.05
CA ALA A 93 -0.39 -3.43 7.62
C ALA A 93 -1.56 -2.51 7.17
N LEU A 94 -2.73 -2.64 7.79
CA LEU A 94 -3.88 -1.77 7.52
C LEU A 94 -3.66 -0.37 8.08
N GLU A 95 -3.13 -0.23 9.29
CA GLU A 95 -2.78 1.06 9.90
C GLU A 95 -1.77 1.83 9.05
N GLU A 96 -0.75 1.14 8.54
CA GLU A 96 0.22 1.75 7.63
C GLU A 96 -0.44 2.26 6.33
N ARG A 97 -1.35 1.47 5.75
CA ARG A 97 -2.11 1.89 4.55
C ARG A 97 -2.98 3.12 4.82
N ILE A 98 -3.64 3.16 5.98
CA ILE A 98 -4.46 4.31 6.39
C ILE A 98 -3.59 5.57 6.52
N GLU A 99 -2.43 5.49 7.18
CA GLU A 99 -1.52 6.64 7.31
C GLU A 99 -1.00 7.10 5.93
N ARG A 100 -0.77 6.16 5.01
CA ARG A 100 -0.42 6.50 3.62
C ARG A 100 -1.56 7.29 2.94
N ILE A 101 -2.79 6.83 3.06
CA ILE A 101 -3.97 7.51 2.51
C ILE A 101 -4.09 8.93 3.08
N LYS A 102 -4.00 9.08 4.41
CA LYS A 102 -4.04 10.38 5.08
C LYS A 102 -2.94 11.33 4.60
N THR A 103 -1.75 10.79 4.37
CA THR A 103 -0.62 11.55 3.84
C THR A 103 -0.88 12.05 2.42
N LEU A 104 -1.41 11.19 1.55
CA LEU A 104 -1.80 11.57 0.19
C LEU A 104 -2.93 12.60 0.19
N GLN A 105 -3.95 12.41 1.02
CA GLN A 105 -5.04 13.37 1.17
C GLN A 105 -4.55 14.76 1.61
N ARG A 106 -3.64 14.82 2.60
CA ARG A 106 -3.03 16.08 3.04
C ARG A 106 -2.29 16.78 1.91
N ARG A 107 -1.53 16.02 1.10
CA ARG A 107 -0.79 16.58 -0.04
C ARG A 107 -1.72 17.11 -1.14
N LEU A 108 -2.80 16.40 -1.46
CA LEU A 108 -3.79 16.82 -2.45
C LEU A 108 -4.59 18.06 -2.02
N ARG A 109 -4.68 18.32 -0.71
CA ARG A 109 -5.38 19.49 -0.16
C ARG A 109 -4.51 20.75 -0.06
N HIS A 110 -3.20 20.67 -0.36
CA HIS A 110 -2.34 21.85 -0.40
C HIS A 110 -2.77 22.81 -1.51
N PRO A 111 -2.76 24.12 -1.24
CA PRO A 111 -3.11 25.11 -2.24
C PRO A 111 -2.13 25.02 -3.41
N VAL A 112 -2.68 24.95 -4.63
CA VAL A 112 -1.89 24.92 -5.87
C VAL A 112 -1.23 26.29 -6.04
N GLY A 113 0.06 26.32 -6.41
CA GLY A 113 0.83 27.54 -6.65
C GLY A 113 1.38 28.22 -5.40
N ALA A 114 1.05 27.77 -4.19
CA ALA A 114 1.61 28.32 -2.96
C ALA A 114 3.05 27.83 -2.75
N VAL A 115 4.03 28.69 -2.94
CA VAL A 115 5.45 28.40 -2.71
C VAL A 115 5.81 28.63 -1.25
N ALA A 116 6.43 27.64 -0.62
CA ALA A 116 6.87 27.74 0.77
C ALA A 116 8.21 27.01 0.99
N CYS A 117 8.97 27.47 2.00
CA CYS A 117 10.17 26.77 2.43
C CYS A 117 9.79 25.46 3.16
N GLN A 118 10.41 24.37 2.75
CA GLN A 118 10.17 23.05 3.33
C GLN A 118 11.42 22.18 3.30
N THR A 119 11.38 21.07 4.02
CA THR A 119 12.45 20.07 4.01
C THR A 119 11.94 18.79 3.39
N ILE A 120 12.57 18.33 2.33
CA ILE A 120 12.26 17.06 1.69
C ILE A 120 13.03 15.91 2.36
N SER A 121 12.39 14.75 2.43
CA SER A 121 13.05 13.54 2.91
C SER A 121 14.00 12.98 1.86
N PRO A 122 15.08 12.28 2.26
CA PRO A 122 15.95 11.60 1.31
C PRO A 122 15.16 10.63 0.44
N ILE A 123 15.53 10.56 -0.84
CA ILE A 123 14.87 9.69 -1.82
C ILE A 123 15.90 9.00 -2.70
N TYR A 124 15.77 7.71 -2.89
CA TYR A 124 16.48 7.00 -3.95
C TYR A 124 15.73 7.17 -5.28
N ARG A 125 16.46 7.45 -6.35
CA ARG A 125 15.89 7.62 -7.70
C ARG A 125 16.61 6.76 -8.70
N LEU A 126 15.82 6.18 -9.59
CA LEU A 126 16.25 5.45 -10.78
C LEU A 126 15.76 6.24 -12.00
N MET A 127 16.68 7.03 -12.64
CA MET A 127 16.32 7.96 -13.70
C MET A 127 16.27 7.26 -15.04
N LEU A 128 15.10 6.77 -15.43
CA LEU A 128 14.89 5.94 -16.63
C LEU A 128 15.03 6.70 -17.96
N SER A 129 15.00 8.03 -17.91
CA SER A 129 15.28 8.88 -19.08
C SER A 129 16.78 8.94 -19.45
N ASP A 130 17.68 8.47 -18.58
CA ASP A 130 19.10 8.34 -18.85
C ASP A 130 19.38 7.00 -19.54
N PRO A 131 19.90 7.00 -20.79
CA PRO A 131 20.22 5.76 -21.50
C PRO A 131 21.23 4.87 -20.78
N ALA A 132 22.16 5.43 -20.01
CA ALA A 132 23.13 4.66 -19.23
C ALA A 132 22.46 3.92 -18.08
N VAL A 133 21.53 4.58 -17.39
CA VAL A 133 20.70 3.96 -16.34
C VAL A 133 19.78 2.91 -16.96
N LEU A 134 19.10 3.24 -18.05
CA LEU A 134 18.15 2.32 -18.70
C LEU A 134 18.81 1.03 -19.20
N SER A 135 20.04 1.09 -19.70
CA SER A 135 20.82 -0.06 -20.20
C SER A 135 21.59 -0.81 -19.10
N HIS A 136 21.61 -0.31 -17.87
CA HIS A 136 22.35 -0.95 -16.78
C HIS A 136 21.72 -2.31 -16.40
N PRO A 137 22.52 -3.38 -16.19
CA PRO A 137 22.01 -4.73 -15.96
C PRO A 137 21.09 -4.87 -14.74
N ASN A 138 21.28 -4.05 -13.73
CA ASN A 138 20.46 -4.09 -12.51
C ASN A 138 19.11 -3.36 -12.64
N THR A 139 18.96 -2.47 -13.63
CA THR A 139 17.76 -1.62 -13.79
C THR A 139 16.46 -2.40 -13.86
N PRO A 140 16.33 -3.49 -14.64
CA PRO A 140 15.07 -4.23 -14.69
C PRO A 140 14.65 -4.84 -13.35
N GLY A 141 15.63 -5.34 -12.58
CA GLY A 141 15.38 -5.90 -11.24
C GLY A 141 14.94 -4.84 -10.23
N ILE A 142 15.64 -3.70 -10.19
CA ILE A 142 15.31 -2.57 -9.32
C ILE A 142 13.93 -2.02 -9.69
N LEU A 143 13.67 -1.76 -10.97
CA LEU A 143 12.39 -1.21 -11.42
C LEU A 143 11.22 -2.13 -11.03
N ARG A 144 11.35 -3.43 -11.26
CA ARG A 144 10.32 -4.42 -10.89
C ARG A 144 10.04 -4.41 -9.38
N SER A 145 11.09 -4.45 -8.56
CA SER A 145 10.94 -4.43 -7.10
C SER A 145 10.29 -3.13 -6.59
N TRP A 146 10.58 -1.99 -7.23
CA TRP A 146 9.99 -0.70 -6.87
C TRP A 146 8.54 -0.56 -7.34
N LEU A 147 8.15 -1.19 -8.44
CA LEU A 147 6.75 -1.26 -8.88
C LEU A 147 5.91 -2.18 -7.97
N GLU A 148 6.49 -3.27 -7.44
CA GLU A 148 5.82 -4.18 -6.50
C GLU A 148 5.42 -3.49 -5.18
N ILE A 149 6.16 -2.48 -4.75
CA ILE A 149 5.89 -1.76 -3.50
C ILE A 149 4.98 -0.53 -3.69
N MET A 150 4.35 -0.35 -4.84
CA MET A 150 3.35 0.73 -4.99
C MET A 150 2.31 0.62 -3.87
N PRO A 151 1.91 1.73 -3.24
CA PRO A 151 2.13 3.15 -3.56
C PRO A 151 3.32 3.82 -2.85
N PHE A 152 4.30 3.09 -2.33
CA PHE A 152 5.47 3.65 -1.62
C PHE A 152 6.58 4.12 -2.57
N SER A 153 6.51 3.75 -3.85
CA SER A 153 7.32 4.30 -4.93
C SER A 153 6.54 5.39 -5.70
N HIS A 154 7.26 6.28 -6.37
CA HIS A 154 6.68 7.45 -7.04
C HIS A 154 7.33 7.68 -8.38
N PHE A 155 6.54 8.09 -9.39
CA PHE A 155 7.10 8.71 -10.58
C PHE A 155 7.77 10.03 -10.18
N THR A 156 8.99 10.27 -10.67
CA THR A 156 9.78 11.46 -10.32
C THR A 156 10.29 12.15 -11.58
N VAL A 157 10.41 13.47 -11.52
CA VAL A 157 10.96 14.31 -12.58
C VAL A 157 12.09 15.19 -12.04
N ILE A 158 13.04 15.55 -12.91
CA ILE A 158 14.13 16.49 -12.60
C ILE A 158 14.24 17.50 -13.74
N ILE A 159 14.17 18.79 -13.43
CA ILE A 159 14.49 19.88 -14.37
C ILE A 159 15.86 20.43 -13.96
N PRO A 160 16.89 20.32 -14.80
CA PRO A 160 18.21 20.85 -14.51
C PRO A 160 18.20 22.34 -14.28
N GLN A 161 19.01 22.82 -13.31
CA GLN A 161 19.17 24.25 -13.00
C GLN A 161 19.49 25.07 -14.24
N ALA A 162 20.36 24.57 -15.14
CA ALA A 162 20.72 25.25 -16.35
C ALA A 162 19.54 25.62 -17.26
N GLN A 163 18.50 24.76 -17.31
CA GLN A 163 17.27 25.04 -18.04
C GLN A 163 16.39 26.07 -17.29
N LEU A 164 16.34 26.03 -15.96
CA LEU A 164 15.56 26.95 -15.16
C LEU A 164 16.12 28.37 -15.25
N ALA A 165 17.44 28.49 -15.27
CA ALA A 165 18.16 29.78 -15.33
C ALA A 165 18.12 30.43 -16.71
N ASP A 166 17.87 29.66 -17.78
CA ASP A 166 17.82 30.19 -19.14
C ASP A 166 16.43 30.83 -19.43
N PRO A 167 16.36 32.16 -19.63
CA PRO A 167 15.11 32.84 -19.94
C PRO A 167 14.55 32.49 -21.32
N GLY A 168 15.38 31.97 -22.24
CA GLY A 168 14.97 31.53 -23.57
C GLY A 168 14.17 30.22 -23.58
N VAL A 169 14.28 29.41 -22.53
CA VAL A 169 13.56 28.14 -22.40
C VAL A 169 12.11 28.38 -22.05
N GLN A 170 11.19 28.09 -22.97
CA GLN A 170 9.75 28.22 -22.76
C GLN A 170 9.07 26.87 -22.38
N VAL A 171 9.70 25.76 -22.70
CA VAL A 171 9.21 24.39 -22.40
C VAL A 171 10.36 23.57 -21.86
N TYR A 172 10.21 23.13 -20.62
CA TYR A 172 11.15 22.22 -19.96
C TYR A 172 10.84 20.78 -20.35
N ARG A 173 11.89 19.99 -20.56
CA ARG A 173 11.80 18.55 -20.76
C ARG A 173 12.52 17.85 -19.60
N PRO A 174 11.80 17.51 -18.53
CA PRO A 174 12.43 16.91 -17.37
C PRO A 174 13.04 15.55 -17.69
N ALA A 175 14.15 15.25 -17.05
CA ALA A 175 14.54 13.85 -16.85
C ALA A 175 13.50 13.17 -15.96
N TRP A 176 13.21 11.90 -16.19
CA TRP A 176 12.16 11.19 -15.46
C TRP A 176 12.58 9.78 -15.06
N GLY A 177 11.90 9.26 -14.05
CA GLY A 177 12.18 7.94 -13.53
C GLY A 177 11.21 7.56 -12.40
N ILE A 178 11.67 6.66 -11.54
CA ILE A 178 10.94 6.22 -10.36
C ILE A 178 11.79 6.49 -9.12
N GLY A 179 11.14 6.77 -7.97
CA GLY A 179 11.84 7.01 -6.71
C GLY A 179 11.15 6.39 -5.51
N VAL A 180 11.94 6.06 -4.49
CA VAL A 180 11.48 5.54 -3.21
C VAL A 180 12.04 6.41 -2.09
N ILE A 181 11.15 6.99 -1.27
CA ILE A 181 11.57 7.79 -0.12
C ILE A 181 12.25 6.87 0.90
N GLN A 182 13.39 7.29 1.45
CA GLN A 182 14.25 6.45 2.31
C GLN A 182 13.49 5.75 3.45
N ARG A 183 12.52 6.42 4.07
CA ARG A 183 11.72 5.80 5.15
C ARG A 183 10.88 4.59 4.73
N TYR A 184 10.68 4.38 3.43
CA TYR A 184 9.91 3.26 2.89
C TYR A 184 10.79 2.11 2.37
N LEU A 185 12.10 2.18 2.57
CA LEU A 185 13.02 1.12 2.14
C LEU A 185 12.75 -0.23 2.81
N GLY A 186 12.15 -0.23 4.02
CA GLY A 186 11.75 -1.44 4.71
C GLY A 186 10.75 -2.32 3.94
N HIS A 187 10.04 -1.75 2.96
CA HIS A 187 9.14 -2.51 2.09
C HIS A 187 9.87 -3.18 0.92
N LEU A 188 11.13 -2.83 0.66
CA LEU A 188 11.94 -3.45 -0.37
C LEU A 188 12.54 -4.76 0.12
N LYS A 189 12.54 -5.79 -0.73
CA LYS A 189 13.21 -7.07 -0.47
C LYS A 189 14.75 -6.96 -0.46
N ALA A 190 15.29 -5.93 -1.12
CA ALA A 190 16.72 -5.64 -1.20
C ALA A 190 16.97 -4.13 -1.13
N SER A 191 18.12 -3.74 -0.56
CA SER A 191 18.54 -2.34 -0.56
C SER A 191 18.74 -1.83 -1.98
N PRO A 192 18.46 -0.53 -2.25
CA PRO A 192 18.77 0.09 -3.53
C PRO A 192 20.27 -0.05 -3.86
N ALA A 193 20.57 -0.48 -5.08
CA ALA A 193 21.92 -0.63 -5.61
C ALA A 193 22.06 0.23 -6.87
N GLU A 194 23.31 0.40 -7.34
CA GLU A 194 23.54 1.06 -8.63
C GLU A 194 22.71 0.42 -9.75
N PRO A 195 22.12 1.23 -10.64
CA PRO A 195 22.34 2.66 -10.87
C PRO A 195 21.37 3.61 -10.10
N ALA A 196 20.66 3.12 -9.07
CA ALA A 196 19.81 3.98 -8.25
C ALA A 196 20.68 4.91 -7.37
N ALA A 197 20.43 6.21 -7.42
CA ALA A 197 21.15 7.23 -6.67
C ALA A 197 20.35 7.80 -5.52
N LEU A 198 21.02 8.05 -4.37
CA LEU A 198 20.44 8.72 -3.22
C LEU A 198 20.51 10.24 -3.40
N TYR A 199 19.36 10.89 -3.32
CA TYR A 199 19.23 12.34 -3.19
C TYR A 199 18.99 12.65 -1.71
N PRO A 200 19.89 13.41 -1.06
CA PRO A 200 19.88 13.60 0.39
C PRO A 200 18.71 14.47 0.85
N ARG A 201 18.58 14.61 2.17
CA ARG A 201 17.65 15.54 2.77
C ARG A 201 18.09 16.98 2.48
N THR A 202 17.19 17.77 1.92
CA THR A 202 17.50 19.15 1.53
C THR A 202 16.38 20.10 1.99
N ARG A 203 16.78 21.30 2.43
CA ARG A 203 15.89 22.44 2.62
C ARG A 203 15.70 23.15 1.29
N CYS A 204 14.46 23.33 0.86
CA CYS A 204 14.13 23.83 -0.48
C CYS A 204 12.82 24.63 -0.47
N LEU A 205 12.59 25.38 -1.54
CA LEU A 205 11.27 25.89 -1.87
C LEU A 205 10.45 24.78 -2.51
N GLY A 206 9.19 24.67 -2.13
CA GLY A 206 8.30 23.68 -2.69
C GLY A 206 6.89 24.21 -2.90
N ALA A 207 6.24 23.69 -3.95
CA ALA A 207 4.85 23.99 -4.27
C ALA A 207 4.19 22.83 -5.00
N HIS A 208 2.87 22.78 -4.93
CA HIS A 208 2.05 21.91 -5.78
C HIS A 208 1.66 22.68 -7.04
N ILE A 209 1.98 22.14 -8.22
CA ILE A 209 1.75 22.78 -9.51
C ILE A 209 0.91 21.86 -10.37
N LEU A 210 -0.09 22.43 -11.04
CA LEU A 210 -0.84 21.74 -12.08
C LEU A 210 -0.15 21.97 -13.42
N VAL A 211 0.17 20.88 -14.10
CA VAL A 211 0.79 20.89 -15.43
C VAL A 211 -0.06 20.12 -16.43
N ASP A 212 -0.03 20.52 -17.68
CA ASP A 212 -0.77 19.79 -18.73
C ASP A 212 -0.08 18.48 -19.08
N ASP A 213 1.28 18.49 -19.15
CA ASP A 213 2.08 17.31 -19.42
C ASP A 213 3.30 17.26 -18.48
N PRO A 214 3.41 16.26 -17.59
CA PRO A 214 4.53 16.17 -16.65
C PRO A 214 5.91 15.93 -17.32
N LEU A 215 5.94 15.58 -18.60
CA LEU A 215 7.15 15.42 -19.38
C LEU A 215 7.48 16.63 -20.29
N ARG A 216 6.59 17.63 -20.34
CA ARG A 216 6.74 18.85 -21.14
C ARG A 216 6.15 20.05 -20.39
N ILE A 217 6.81 20.46 -19.33
CA ILE A 217 6.33 21.53 -18.43
C ILE A 217 6.60 22.88 -19.07
N ARG A 218 5.57 23.71 -19.23
CA ARG A 218 5.71 25.04 -19.75
C ARG A 218 6.24 26.00 -18.69
N ARG A 219 7.03 27.00 -19.12
CA ARG A 219 7.58 28.02 -18.21
C ARG A 219 6.48 28.74 -17.41
N GLU A 220 5.36 29.04 -18.06
CA GLU A 220 4.23 29.70 -17.40
C GLU A 220 3.61 28.87 -16.24
N GLU A 221 3.66 27.54 -16.33
CA GLU A 221 3.18 26.65 -15.28
C GLU A 221 4.06 26.71 -14.02
N LEU A 222 5.33 27.12 -14.16
CA LEU A 222 6.27 27.35 -13.06
C LEU A 222 6.29 28.80 -12.57
N SER A 223 5.41 29.66 -13.08
CA SER A 223 5.32 31.08 -12.66
C SER A 223 5.26 31.29 -11.14
N PRO A 224 4.62 30.44 -10.32
CA PRO A 224 4.65 30.61 -8.87
C PRO A 224 6.07 30.66 -8.29
N PHE A 225 6.98 29.80 -8.79
CA PHE A 225 8.38 29.80 -8.34
C PHE A 225 9.13 31.04 -8.82
N PHE A 226 8.99 31.42 -10.10
CA PHE A 226 9.64 32.60 -10.64
C PHE A 226 9.19 33.89 -9.92
N ASN A 227 7.90 34.03 -9.66
CA ASN A 227 7.33 35.16 -8.93
C ASN A 227 7.84 35.21 -7.50
N TYR A 228 7.89 34.05 -6.81
CA TYR A 228 8.42 33.98 -5.45
C TYR A 228 9.88 34.38 -5.39
N LEU A 229 10.72 33.84 -6.27
CA LEU A 229 12.14 34.16 -6.32
C LEU A 229 12.41 35.66 -6.63
N ALA A 230 11.66 36.20 -7.59
CA ALA A 230 11.77 37.65 -7.93
C ALA A 230 11.36 38.55 -6.75
N ALA A 231 10.30 38.18 -6.03
CA ALA A 231 9.85 38.97 -4.87
C ALA A 231 10.80 38.89 -3.66
N HIS A 232 11.67 37.89 -3.59
CA HIS A 232 12.62 37.67 -2.49
C HIS A 232 14.09 37.88 -2.92
N GLU A 233 14.33 38.40 -4.13
CA GLU A 233 15.67 38.58 -4.70
C GLU A 233 16.55 37.32 -4.69
N GLN A 234 15.92 36.15 -4.91
CA GLN A 234 16.57 34.84 -4.89
C GLN A 234 16.72 34.28 -6.29
N LEU A 235 17.64 33.31 -6.44
CA LEU A 235 17.88 32.59 -7.69
C LEU A 235 17.83 31.08 -7.45
N PHE A 236 17.56 30.33 -8.50
CA PHE A 236 17.72 28.87 -8.47
C PHE A 236 19.18 28.52 -8.21
N SER A 237 19.46 27.76 -7.16
CA SER A 237 20.80 27.30 -6.80
C SER A 237 21.02 25.81 -7.09
N GLY A 238 19.98 25.11 -7.51
CA GLY A 238 20.03 23.67 -7.84
C GLY A 238 18.92 23.26 -8.78
N ASP A 239 18.90 21.98 -9.08
CA ASP A 239 17.87 21.35 -9.90
C ASP A 239 16.49 21.40 -9.23
N MET A 240 15.44 21.41 -10.04
CA MET A 240 14.08 21.27 -9.56
C MET A 240 13.64 19.81 -9.60
N TYR A 241 13.20 19.29 -8.47
CA TYR A 241 12.76 17.90 -8.33
C TYR A 241 11.24 17.84 -8.19
N GLY A 242 10.61 16.87 -8.84
CA GLY A 242 9.17 16.68 -8.78
C GLY A 242 8.76 15.25 -8.46
N LEU A 243 7.66 15.12 -7.72
CA LEU A 243 6.93 13.88 -7.53
C LEU A 243 5.55 14.02 -8.16
N LEU A 244 5.19 13.09 -9.03
CA LEU A 244 3.83 13.03 -9.58
C LEU A 244 2.87 12.57 -8.48
N MET A 245 1.96 13.44 -8.13
CA MET A 245 0.96 13.19 -7.07
C MET A 245 -0.33 12.64 -7.63
N TYR A 246 -0.72 13.11 -8.80
CA TYR A 246 -1.93 12.69 -9.49
C TYR A 246 -1.79 12.93 -11.00
N THR A 247 -2.34 12.04 -11.80
CA THR A 247 -2.59 12.22 -13.22
C THR A 247 -3.93 11.59 -13.57
N SER A 248 -4.72 12.23 -14.44
CA SER A 248 -5.97 11.63 -14.89
C SER A 248 -5.70 10.43 -15.80
N PRO A 249 -6.50 9.37 -15.69
CA PRO A 249 -6.44 8.27 -16.64
C PRO A 249 -6.67 8.77 -18.06
N GLY A 250 -5.73 8.47 -18.98
CA GLY A 250 -5.83 8.89 -20.37
C GLY A 250 -5.23 10.26 -20.68
N GLY A 251 -4.68 11.00 -19.70
CA GLY A 251 -3.96 12.25 -19.94
C GLY A 251 -4.82 13.41 -20.45
N GLN A 252 -6.13 13.37 -20.23
CA GLN A 252 -7.05 14.42 -20.71
C GLN A 252 -7.14 15.63 -19.78
N ASP A 253 -6.78 15.46 -18.50
CA ASP A 253 -6.79 16.52 -17.49
C ASP A 253 -5.38 16.83 -17.00
N LYS A 254 -5.24 17.94 -16.26
CA LYS A 254 -3.96 18.36 -15.69
C LYS A 254 -3.42 17.35 -14.68
N SER A 255 -2.11 17.19 -14.70
CA SER A 255 -1.37 16.41 -13.71
C SER A 255 -0.94 17.29 -12.55
N LEU A 256 -0.99 16.77 -11.31
CA LEU A 256 -0.53 17.44 -10.11
C LEU A 256 0.88 16.98 -9.77
N LEU A 257 1.84 17.89 -9.82
CA LEU A 257 3.22 17.69 -9.38
C LEU A 257 3.50 18.38 -8.06
N ALA A 258 4.15 17.70 -7.13
CA ALA A 258 4.81 18.34 -5.98
C ALA A 258 6.25 18.67 -6.40
N LEU A 259 6.53 19.92 -6.71
CA LEU A 259 7.83 20.40 -7.16
C LEU A 259 8.62 21.02 -5.99
N HIS A 260 9.92 20.78 -5.99
CA HIS A 260 10.87 21.25 -5.00
C HIS A 260 12.13 21.74 -5.68
N VAL A 261 12.65 22.91 -5.30
CA VAL A 261 13.86 23.47 -5.88
C VAL A 261 14.74 24.08 -4.81
N GLU A 262 16.04 23.89 -4.94
CA GLU A 262 17.01 24.62 -4.15
C GLU A 262 17.11 26.05 -4.66
N ALA A 263 17.04 27.01 -3.73
CA ALA A 263 17.21 28.42 -4.02
C ALA A 263 18.24 29.02 -3.04
N THR A 264 18.89 30.08 -3.45
CA THR A 264 19.73 30.86 -2.55
C THR A 264 18.84 31.42 -1.46
N LEU A 265 18.92 30.81 -0.27
CA LEU A 265 18.23 31.34 0.91
C LEU A 265 19.10 32.47 1.44
N GLY A 266 18.57 33.71 1.35
CA GLY A 266 19.21 34.87 1.92
C GLY A 266 19.36 34.80 3.44
#